data_d009a91efd19513473c5dd9b249b83a2
#
_entry.id   d009a91efd19513473c5dd9b249b83a2
#
_cell.length_a   1.000
_cell.length_b   1.000
_cell.length_c   1.000
_cell.angle_alpha   90.00
_cell.angle_beta   90.00
_cell.angle_gamma   90.00
#
_symmetry.space_group_name_H-M   'P 1'
#
loop_
_entity.id
_entity.type
_entity.pdbx_description
1 polymer ?
#
loop_
_entity_poly.entity_id
_entity_poly.type
_entity_poly.pdbx_seq_one_letter_code
_entity_poly.pdbx_strand_id
1 'polypeptide(L)' 'MSRKKFKLKLLQRFEDALEVRLAGVKAAKAKLEEQMSRDN' A
#
# COMPACT_ATOMS: atom_id res chain seq x y z
N MET A 1 13.80 20.26 20.23
CA MET A 1 13.17 19.24 19.40
C MET A 1 14.14 18.63 18.42
N SER A 2 14.17 17.32 18.31
CA SER A 2 15.07 16.64 17.39
C SER A 2 14.49 16.61 15.99
N ARG A 3 15.22 17.19 15.04
CA ARG A 3 14.84 17.15 13.62
C ARG A 3 14.79 15.71 13.09
N LYS A 4 15.64 14.86 13.66
CA LYS A 4 15.71 13.44 13.27
C LYS A 4 14.41 12.70 13.62
N LYS A 5 13.84 12.98 14.80
CA LYS A 5 12.58 12.36 15.21
C LYS A 5 11.41 12.79 14.32
N PHE A 6 11.37 14.06 13.96
CA PHE A 6 10.34 14.58 13.06
C PHE A 6 10.44 13.93 11.68
N LYS A 7 11.64 13.84 11.17
CA LYS A 7 11.90 13.25 9.86
C LYS A 7 11.51 11.78 9.84
N LEU A 8 11.83 11.06 10.92
CA LEU A 8 11.48 9.65 11.04
C LEU A 8 9.97 9.44 11.03
N LYS A 9 9.23 10.24 11.79
CA LYS A 9 7.77 10.15 11.83
C LYS A 9 7.16 10.43 10.46
N LEU A 10 7.71 11.39 9.75
CA LEU A 10 7.22 11.73 8.42
C LEU A 10 7.43 10.56 7.45
N LEU A 11 8.59 9.94 7.50
CA LEU A 11 8.90 8.79 6.66
C LEU A 11 8.03 7.59 7.01
N GLN A 12 7.75 7.38 8.30
CA GLN A 12 6.87 6.29 8.73
C GLN A 12 5.44 6.49 8.21
N ARG A 13 4.94 7.71 8.22
CA ARG A 13 3.62 8.01 7.67
C ARG A 13 3.59 7.78 6.17
N PHE A 14 4.67 8.15 5.51
CA PHE A 14 4.79 7.95 4.07
C PHE A 14 4.78 6.46 3.74
N GLU A 15 5.53 5.68 4.50
CA GLU A 15 5.58 4.22 4.34
C GLU A 15 4.20 3.62 4.55
N ASP A 16 3.50 4.01 5.61
CA ASP A 16 2.16 3.52 5.90
C ASP A 16 1.19 3.80 4.77
N ALA A 17 1.27 5.01 4.21
CA ALA A 17 0.41 5.40 3.10
C ALA A 17 0.68 4.55 1.86
N LEU A 18 1.95 4.25 1.59
CA LEU A 18 2.33 3.40 0.48
C LEU A 18 1.86 1.96 0.68
N GLU A 19 1.93 1.45 1.90
CA GLU A 19 1.46 0.12 2.24
C GLU A 19 -0.04 -0.02 2.03
N VAL A 20 -0.80 1.00 2.41
CA VAL A 20 -2.25 1.01 2.20
C VAL A 20 -2.58 0.97 0.71
N ARG A 21 -1.86 1.76 -0.08
CA ARG A 21 -2.04 1.76 -1.54
C ARG A 21 -1.68 0.41 -2.14
N LEU A 22 -0.59 -0.17 -1.67
CA LEU A 22 -0.16 -1.47 -2.16
C LEU A 22 -1.19 -2.54 -1.83
N ALA A 23 -1.74 -2.53 -0.62
CA ALA A 23 -2.78 -3.46 -0.21
C ALA A 23 -4.02 -3.33 -1.11
N GLY A 24 -4.42 -2.10 -1.45
CA GLY A 24 -5.54 -1.86 -2.34
C GLY A 24 -5.28 -2.39 -3.75
N VAL A 25 -4.08 -2.17 -4.28
CA VAL A 25 -3.69 -2.67 -5.59
C VAL A 25 -3.66 -4.19 -5.61
N LYS A 26 -3.12 -4.81 -4.57
CA LYS A 26 -3.09 -6.27 -4.46
C LYS A 26 -4.49 -6.86 -4.43
N ALA A 27 -5.41 -6.22 -3.69
CA ALA A 27 -6.80 -6.67 -3.61
C ALA A 27 -7.49 -6.58 -4.98
N ALA A 28 -7.28 -5.47 -5.68
CA ALA A 28 -7.85 -5.26 -7.00
C ALA A 28 -7.29 -6.26 -8.01
N LYS A 29 -5.99 -6.52 -7.93
CA LYS A 29 -5.33 -7.49 -8.80
C LYS A 29 -5.90 -8.90 -8.58
N ALA A 30 -6.06 -9.29 -7.31
CA ALA A 30 -6.59 -10.61 -6.98
C ALA A 30 -8.01 -10.80 -7.49
N LYS A 31 -8.82 -9.75 -7.37
CA LYS A 31 -10.18 -9.76 -7.87
C LYS A 31 -10.24 -9.91 -9.39
N LEU A 32 -9.37 -9.22 -10.09
CA LEU A 32 -9.30 -9.30 -11.54
C LEU A 32 -8.83 -10.67 -12.00
N GLU A 33 -7.83 -11.24 -11.33
CA GLU A 33 -7.36 -12.59 -11.61
C GLU A 33 -8.48 -13.62 -11.45
N GLU A 34 -9.29 -13.44 -10.41
CA GLU A 34 -10.44 -14.30 -10.16
C GLU A 34 -11.44 -14.21 -11.31
N GLN A 35 -11.73 -13.00 -11.78
CA GLN A 35 -12.65 -12.80 -12.90
C GLN A 35 -12.12 -13.41 -14.19
N MET A 36 -10.84 -13.23 -14.46
CA MET A 36 -10.20 -13.80 -15.65
C MET A 36 -10.24 -15.32 -15.62
N SER A 37 -10.06 -15.91 -14.44
CA SER A 37 -10.12 -17.34 -14.27
C SER A 37 -11.51 -17.89 -14.56
N ARG A 38 -12.55 -17.15 -14.23
CA ARG A 38 -13.94 -17.55 -14.50
C ARG A 38 -14.31 -17.46 -15.96
N ASP A 39 -13.72 -16.50 -16.67
CA ASP A 39 -14.01 -16.27 -18.08
C ASP A 39 -13.42 -17.34 -18.98
N ASN A 40 -12.44 -18.07 -18.48
CA ASN A 40 -11.86 -19.18 -19.21
C ASN A 40 -12.62 -20.47 -18.94
#